data_e53569f5f825b7e773999c03cc9747d9
#
_entry.id   e53569f5f825b7e773999c03cc9747d9
#
_cell.length_a   1.000
_cell.length_b   1.000
_cell.length_c   1.000
_cell.angle_alpha   90.00
_cell.angle_beta   90.00
_cell.angle_gamma   90.00
#
_symmetry.space_group_name_H-M   'P 1'
#
loop_
_entity.id
_entity.type
_entity.pdbx_description
1 polymer ?
#
loop_
_entity_poly.entity_id
_entity_poly.type
_entity_poly.pdbx_seq_one_letter_code
_entity_poly.pdbx_strand_id
1 'polypeptide(L)'
;MIRKILLFVFLAFTIIWFATAYTIKNNVVSLIKNSESDNFKISYNAVKFSGYPFNWKITVTDPKVKLIDHVNSKEFTSENIVLNIAFSTKRAALNFGPFIREVDNYGDKTFTHDVRSDDDIKGIGKFNKPLYKTSKDDNLKEILKSIQLNNKALLIFKDNQEIFKINDLAFLIRKQNLASEENISLFLNMNYYSEKDILNFKNANLDIAASLKFAEDGEDSAILQNFNIERFIFTCDNDSKVNLNGALQFFANKLPEGKLYFELENYNSIVDKLLPNNIIFSKKIIKTIIAKAINKASDEQLNIDQNDVNSAYNNIEKAKFDIEFSDKGINIGSINLLELKLGEHKEDQNTENNPN
;
A
#
# COMPACT_ATOMS: atom_id res chain seq x y z
N MET A 1 29.92 -53.89 -0.74
CA MET A 1 28.46 -53.79 -0.76
C MET A 1 27.97 -52.36 -0.40
N ILE A 2 28.33 -51.79 0.70
CA ILE A 2 27.92 -50.46 1.20
C ILE A 2 28.20 -49.35 0.19
N ARG A 3 29.38 -49.28 -0.47
CA ARG A 3 29.71 -48.25 -1.46
C ARG A 3 28.76 -48.29 -2.69
N LYS A 4 28.34 -49.47 -3.12
CA LYS A 4 27.38 -49.59 -4.25
C LYS A 4 25.98 -49.10 -3.85
N ILE A 5 25.55 -49.37 -2.61
CA ILE A 5 24.28 -48.91 -2.06
C ILE A 5 24.30 -47.37 -1.94
N LEU A 6 25.37 -46.79 -1.40
CA LEU A 6 25.50 -45.33 -1.28
C LEU A 6 25.50 -44.65 -2.67
N LEU A 7 26.20 -45.22 -3.63
CA LEU A 7 26.20 -44.71 -5.02
C LEU A 7 24.78 -44.74 -5.63
N PHE A 8 24.07 -45.86 -5.44
CA PHE A 8 22.71 -45.99 -5.93
C PHE A 8 21.75 -44.99 -5.27
N VAL A 9 21.83 -44.83 -3.96
CA VAL A 9 21.03 -43.81 -3.21
C VAL A 9 21.33 -42.43 -3.70
N PHE A 10 22.61 -42.05 -3.88
CA PHE A 10 23.01 -40.75 -4.41
C PHE A 10 22.50 -40.53 -5.83
N LEU A 11 22.59 -41.53 -6.69
CA LEU A 11 22.08 -41.45 -8.07
C LEU A 11 20.55 -41.27 -8.09
N ALA A 12 19.83 -42.07 -7.31
CA ALA A 12 18.38 -41.97 -7.16
C ALA A 12 17.97 -40.59 -6.64
N PHE A 13 18.63 -40.07 -5.61
CA PHE A 13 18.43 -38.73 -5.09
C PHE A 13 18.64 -37.64 -6.15
N THR A 14 19.73 -37.76 -6.92
CA THR A 14 20.06 -36.82 -7.99
C THR A 14 18.95 -36.78 -9.07
N ILE A 15 18.49 -38.00 -9.49
CA ILE A 15 17.41 -38.10 -10.48
C ILE A 15 16.11 -37.47 -9.97
N ILE A 16 15.72 -37.78 -8.72
CA ILE A 16 14.52 -37.24 -8.09
C ILE A 16 14.64 -35.70 -7.97
N TRP A 17 15.83 -35.23 -7.59
CA TRP A 17 16.06 -33.79 -7.45
C TRP A 17 15.88 -33.08 -8.80
N PHE A 18 16.50 -33.56 -9.89
CA PHE A 18 16.36 -32.94 -11.21
C PHE A 18 14.93 -33.03 -11.76
N ALA A 19 14.24 -34.16 -11.56
CA ALA A 19 12.84 -34.31 -11.96
C ALA A 19 11.94 -33.31 -11.24
N THR A 20 12.10 -33.15 -9.91
CA THR A 20 11.37 -32.17 -9.13
C THR A 20 11.71 -30.74 -9.54
N ALA A 21 12.98 -30.48 -9.81
CA ALA A 21 13.48 -29.22 -10.32
C ALA A 21 12.80 -28.80 -11.62
N TYR A 22 12.75 -29.70 -12.57
CA TYR A 22 12.10 -29.47 -13.85
C TYR A 22 10.58 -29.20 -13.68
N THR A 23 9.93 -29.97 -12.81
CA THR A 23 8.51 -29.76 -12.47
C THR A 23 8.28 -28.36 -11.87
N ILE A 24 9.08 -27.96 -10.88
CA ILE A 24 8.96 -26.62 -10.25
C ILE A 24 9.16 -25.52 -11.28
N LYS A 25 10.19 -25.63 -12.16
CA LYS A 25 10.43 -24.65 -13.21
C LYS A 25 9.20 -24.49 -14.11
N ASN A 26 8.65 -25.60 -14.59
CA ASN A 26 7.48 -25.58 -15.48
C ASN A 26 6.25 -25.00 -14.77
N ASN A 27 6.05 -25.37 -13.51
CA ASN A 27 4.95 -24.84 -12.70
C ASN A 27 5.08 -23.33 -12.49
N VAL A 28 6.29 -22.82 -12.20
CA VAL A 28 6.52 -21.37 -12.07
C VAL A 28 6.23 -20.66 -13.39
N VAL A 29 6.68 -21.20 -14.52
CA VAL A 29 6.38 -20.63 -15.84
C VAL A 29 4.86 -20.63 -16.12
N SER A 30 4.17 -21.72 -15.81
CA SER A 30 2.70 -21.79 -15.95
C SER A 30 1.99 -20.82 -15.03
N LEU A 31 2.43 -20.70 -13.77
CA LEU A 31 1.87 -19.73 -12.80
C LEU A 31 2.01 -18.29 -13.29
N ILE A 32 3.18 -17.92 -13.82
CA ILE A 32 3.40 -16.59 -14.40
C ILE A 32 2.39 -16.37 -15.54
N LYS A 33 2.31 -17.30 -16.48
CA LYS A 33 1.42 -17.21 -17.64
C LYS A 33 -0.06 -17.15 -17.26
N ASN A 34 -0.49 -17.99 -16.32
CA ASN A 34 -1.90 -18.04 -15.89
C ASN A 34 -2.30 -16.83 -15.01
N SER A 35 -1.32 -16.08 -14.51
CA SER A 35 -1.57 -14.85 -13.74
C SER A 35 -1.76 -13.63 -14.62
N GLU A 36 -1.52 -13.73 -15.92
CA GLU A 36 -1.76 -12.65 -16.87
C GLU A 36 -3.25 -12.40 -17.08
N SER A 37 -3.60 -11.14 -17.23
CA SER A 37 -4.93 -10.66 -17.58
C SER A 37 -4.80 -9.42 -18.48
N ASP A 38 -5.92 -8.87 -18.92
CA ASP A 38 -5.91 -7.62 -19.72
C ASP A 38 -5.24 -6.47 -18.95
N ASN A 39 -5.42 -6.42 -17.64
CA ASN A 39 -4.89 -5.37 -16.77
C ASN A 39 -3.56 -5.73 -16.11
N PHE A 40 -3.06 -6.95 -16.28
CA PHE A 40 -1.83 -7.42 -15.63
C PHE A 40 -1.03 -8.32 -16.57
N LYS A 41 0.17 -7.88 -16.94
CA LYS A 41 1.06 -8.62 -17.86
C LYS A 41 2.42 -8.81 -17.22
N ILE A 42 3.00 -10.01 -17.45
CA ILE A 42 4.35 -10.35 -17.02
C ILE A 42 5.14 -10.81 -18.23
N SER A 43 6.30 -10.21 -18.47
CA SER A 43 7.25 -10.66 -19.46
C SER A 43 8.63 -10.84 -18.86
N TYR A 44 9.45 -11.70 -19.44
CA TYR A 44 10.81 -11.99 -18.99
C TYR A 44 11.64 -12.56 -20.13
N ASN A 45 12.97 -12.46 -20.02
CA ASN A 45 13.87 -12.99 -21.04
C ASN A 45 14.07 -14.51 -20.87
N ALA A 46 14.37 -14.98 -19.65
CA ALA A 46 14.63 -16.39 -19.40
C ALA A 46 14.28 -16.81 -17.97
N VAL A 47 13.94 -18.10 -17.80
CA VAL A 47 13.83 -18.75 -16.49
C VAL A 47 14.92 -19.83 -16.39
N LYS A 48 15.91 -19.58 -15.51
CA LYS A 48 17.04 -20.47 -15.23
C LYS A 48 16.82 -21.22 -13.92
N PHE A 49 17.38 -22.42 -13.84
CA PHE A 49 17.31 -23.28 -12.67
C PHE A 49 18.70 -23.67 -12.18
N SER A 50 18.91 -23.68 -10.86
CA SER A 50 20.17 -24.07 -10.20
C SER A 50 19.93 -24.46 -8.73
N GLY A 51 21.00 -24.68 -7.94
CA GLY A 51 20.91 -24.86 -6.50
C GLY A 51 21.07 -26.31 -5.99
N TYR A 52 21.43 -27.24 -6.88
CA TYR A 52 21.74 -28.64 -6.50
C TYR A 52 22.89 -28.69 -5.45
N PRO A 53 22.82 -29.56 -4.46
CA PRO A 53 21.71 -30.49 -4.13
C PRO A 53 20.77 -30.00 -3.03
N PHE A 54 20.98 -28.84 -2.43
CA PHE A 54 20.35 -28.47 -1.14
C PHE A 54 19.11 -27.61 -1.26
N ASN A 55 18.94 -26.87 -2.35
CA ASN A 55 17.80 -26.00 -2.59
C ASN A 55 17.46 -25.91 -4.08
N TRP A 56 16.30 -25.37 -4.39
CA TRP A 56 15.94 -25.01 -5.75
C TRP A 56 16.03 -23.50 -5.91
N LYS A 57 16.92 -23.05 -6.79
CA LYS A 57 17.07 -21.66 -7.13
C LYS A 57 16.52 -21.43 -8.52
N ILE A 58 15.45 -20.64 -8.63
CA ILE A 58 14.88 -20.20 -9.90
C ILE A 58 15.26 -18.74 -10.09
N THR A 59 15.86 -18.42 -11.22
CA THR A 59 16.20 -17.04 -11.61
C THR A 59 15.38 -16.67 -12.83
N VAL A 60 14.55 -15.64 -12.67
CA VAL A 60 13.83 -14.99 -13.77
C VAL A 60 14.65 -13.77 -14.18
N THR A 61 15.13 -13.76 -15.43
CA THR A 61 16.01 -12.71 -15.95
C THR A 61 15.18 -11.65 -16.66
N ASP A 62 15.51 -10.38 -16.44
CA ASP A 62 14.84 -9.19 -17.01
C ASP A 62 13.31 -9.24 -16.88
N PRO A 63 12.79 -9.51 -15.67
CA PRO A 63 11.35 -9.52 -15.45
C PRO A 63 10.76 -8.11 -15.60
N LYS A 64 9.61 -8.06 -16.29
CA LYS A 64 8.81 -6.85 -16.44
C LYS A 64 7.39 -7.15 -16.05
N VAL A 65 6.87 -6.42 -15.09
CA VAL A 65 5.48 -6.51 -14.64
C VAL A 65 4.77 -5.24 -15.04
N LYS A 66 3.73 -5.35 -15.85
CA LYS A 66 2.95 -4.22 -16.32
C LYS A 66 1.54 -4.28 -15.76
N LEU A 67 1.13 -3.21 -15.06
CA LEU A 67 -0.23 -2.93 -14.64
C LEU A 67 -0.84 -1.94 -15.62
N ILE A 68 -2.04 -2.21 -16.10
CA ILE A 68 -2.75 -1.38 -17.08
C ILE A 68 -4.08 -0.96 -16.46
N ASP A 69 -4.33 0.35 -16.41
CA ASP A 69 -5.58 0.92 -15.95
C ASP A 69 -6.08 1.91 -17.01
N HIS A 70 -7.03 1.47 -17.83
CA HIS A 70 -7.59 2.22 -18.95
C HIS A 70 -6.50 2.85 -19.86
N VAL A 71 -6.19 4.13 -19.64
CA VAL A 71 -5.19 4.89 -20.41
C VAL A 71 -3.83 5.00 -19.75
N ASN A 72 -3.72 4.50 -18.50
CA ASN A 72 -2.50 4.60 -17.70
C ASN A 72 -1.83 3.23 -17.58
N SER A 73 -0.53 3.21 -17.45
CA SER A 73 0.17 1.96 -17.15
C SER A 73 1.38 2.19 -16.25
N LYS A 74 1.62 1.21 -15.37
CA LYS A 74 2.82 1.14 -14.54
C LYS A 74 3.62 -0.08 -14.93
N GLU A 75 4.89 0.08 -15.20
CA GLU A 75 5.81 -1.00 -15.53
C GLU A 75 6.91 -1.08 -14.47
N PHE A 76 7.05 -2.26 -13.85
CA PHE A 76 8.11 -2.56 -12.89
C PHE A 76 9.12 -3.48 -13.54
N THR A 77 10.40 -3.13 -13.47
CA THR A 77 11.51 -3.90 -14.04
C THR A 77 12.61 -4.11 -13.00
N SER A 78 13.27 -5.25 -13.05
CA SER A 78 14.52 -5.50 -12.32
C SER A 78 15.46 -6.34 -13.21
N GLU A 79 16.74 -6.44 -12.86
CA GLU A 79 17.65 -7.29 -13.62
C GLU A 79 17.31 -8.76 -13.45
N ASN A 80 17.02 -9.18 -12.22
CA ASN A 80 16.70 -10.56 -11.92
C ASN A 80 15.75 -10.65 -10.71
N ILE A 81 14.83 -11.61 -10.77
CA ILE A 81 14.11 -12.08 -9.58
C ILE A 81 14.59 -13.50 -9.29
N VAL A 82 15.11 -13.70 -8.09
CA VAL A 82 15.60 -15.01 -7.64
C VAL A 82 14.69 -15.56 -6.56
N LEU A 83 14.15 -16.76 -6.80
CA LEU A 83 13.40 -17.55 -5.84
C LEU A 83 14.27 -18.67 -5.30
N ASN A 84 14.56 -18.66 -4.01
CA ASN A 84 15.22 -19.76 -3.31
C ASN A 84 14.18 -20.57 -2.55
N ILE A 85 13.91 -21.79 -3.00
CA ILE A 85 12.88 -22.69 -2.46
C ILE A 85 13.58 -23.77 -1.67
N ALA A 86 13.35 -23.84 -0.35
CA ALA A 86 13.87 -24.93 0.47
C ALA A 86 13.11 -26.23 0.18
N PHE A 87 13.82 -27.37 0.31
CA PHE A 87 13.37 -28.71 -0.07
C PHE A 87 12.15 -29.16 0.69
N SER A 88 11.34 -28.78 1.25
CA SER A 88 10.09 -29.27 1.88
C SER A 88 9.14 -28.18 2.32
N THR A 89 9.43 -26.95 1.94
CA THR A 89 8.69 -25.82 2.48
C THR A 89 7.74 -25.18 1.46
N LYS A 90 6.65 -24.67 1.97
CA LYS A 90 5.73 -23.81 1.24
C LYS A 90 6.22 -22.35 1.26
N ARG A 91 7.55 -22.14 1.26
CA ARG A 91 8.19 -20.82 1.34
C ARG A 91 9.25 -20.69 0.27
N ALA A 92 9.32 -19.52 -0.32
CA ALA A 92 10.42 -19.11 -1.15
C ALA A 92 11.01 -17.79 -0.60
N ALA A 93 12.33 -17.74 -0.44
CA ALA A 93 13.00 -16.46 -0.26
C ALA A 93 13.07 -15.79 -1.63
N LEU A 94 12.63 -14.54 -1.68
CA LEU A 94 12.60 -13.68 -2.86
C LEU A 94 13.78 -12.72 -2.80
N ASN A 95 14.45 -12.54 -3.92
CA ASN A 95 15.49 -11.55 -4.08
C ASN A 95 15.26 -10.84 -5.41
N PHE A 96 15.06 -9.52 -5.35
CA PHE A 96 14.77 -8.67 -6.51
C PHE A 96 16.02 -7.94 -7.02
N GLY A 97 17.22 -8.26 -6.46
CA GLY A 97 18.43 -7.51 -6.71
C GLY A 97 18.46 -6.16 -5.97
N PRO A 98 19.49 -5.35 -6.22
CA PRO A 98 19.65 -4.05 -5.55
C PRO A 98 18.85 -2.93 -6.21
N PHE A 99 18.14 -3.22 -7.31
CA PHE A 99 17.52 -2.20 -8.14
C PHE A 99 16.18 -2.65 -8.70
N ILE A 100 15.16 -1.80 -8.53
CA ILE A 100 13.85 -1.94 -9.18
C ILE A 100 13.51 -0.59 -9.82
N ARG A 101 13.10 -0.61 -11.09
CA ARG A 101 12.61 0.57 -11.80
C ARG A 101 11.11 0.49 -11.99
N GLU A 102 10.42 1.57 -11.67
CA GLU A 102 9.03 1.81 -12.01
C GLU A 102 8.95 2.89 -13.09
N VAL A 103 8.22 2.60 -14.14
CA VAL A 103 7.88 3.56 -15.21
C VAL A 103 6.37 3.77 -15.19
N ASP A 104 5.98 4.99 -14.91
CA ASP A 104 4.58 5.42 -14.81
C ASP A 104 4.22 6.21 -16.06
N ASN A 105 3.31 5.67 -16.89
CA ASN A 105 2.80 6.35 -18.06
C ASN A 105 1.40 6.88 -17.75
N TYR A 106 1.24 8.20 -17.78
CA TYR A 106 0.01 8.90 -17.46
C TYR A 106 -0.38 9.82 -18.62
N GLY A 107 -1.20 9.32 -19.54
CA GLY A 107 -1.46 9.99 -20.81
C GLY A 107 -0.15 10.19 -21.59
N ASP A 108 0.18 11.43 -21.94
CA ASP A 108 1.40 11.79 -22.68
C ASP A 108 2.64 11.98 -21.77
N LYS A 109 2.50 11.80 -20.47
CA LYS A 109 3.59 12.00 -19.51
C LYS A 109 4.14 10.65 -19.03
N THR A 110 5.46 10.57 -18.95
CA THR A 110 6.18 9.42 -18.39
C THR A 110 7.01 9.89 -17.20
N PHE A 111 6.86 9.21 -16.09
CA PHE A 111 7.67 9.42 -14.88
C PHE A 111 8.45 8.15 -14.58
N THR A 112 9.68 8.30 -14.15
CA THR A 112 10.53 7.17 -13.77
C THR A 112 10.91 7.27 -12.31
N HIS A 113 10.64 6.20 -11.56
CA HIS A 113 11.06 6.05 -10.18
C HIS A 113 11.98 4.83 -10.07
N ASP A 114 13.12 5.01 -9.42
CA ASP A 114 14.07 3.94 -9.14
C ASP A 114 14.09 3.68 -7.64
N VAL A 115 13.97 2.43 -7.25
CA VAL A 115 14.20 1.95 -5.88
C VAL A 115 15.55 1.27 -5.88
N ARG A 116 16.48 1.78 -5.08
CA ARG A 116 17.84 1.24 -4.94
C ARG A 116 18.11 0.85 -3.50
N SER A 117 18.94 -0.16 -3.32
CA SER A 117 19.40 -0.61 -2.00
C SER A 117 20.89 -0.94 -2.08
N ASP A 118 21.64 -0.70 -1.01
CA ASP A 118 23.04 -1.13 -0.92
C ASP A 118 23.14 -2.66 -0.88
N ASP A 119 22.13 -3.31 -0.29
CA ASP A 119 21.92 -4.76 -0.33
C ASP A 119 20.83 -5.10 -1.35
N ASP A 120 20.68 -6.40 -1.63
CA ASP A 120 19.53 -6.88 -2.41
C ASP A 120 18.22 -6.59 -1.70
N ILE A 121 17.20 -6.21 -2.47
CA ILE A 121 15.81 -6.08 -1.97
C ILE A 121 15.27 -7.49 -1.77
N LYS A 122 14.98 -7.86 -0.52
CA LYS A 122 14.65 -9.23 -0.12
C LYS A 122 13.23 -9.35 0.43
N GLY A 123 12.65 -10.52 0.19
CA GLY A 123 11.35 -10.86 0.72
C GLY A 123 11.17 -12.35 0.94
N ILE A 124 9.99 -12.72 1.44
CA ILE A 124 9.57 -14.09 1.63
C ILE A 124 8.17 -14.25 1.08
N GLY A 125 8.02 -15.13 0.10
CA GLY A 125 6.72 -15.61 -0.37
C GLY A 125 6.31 -16.87 0.40
N LYS A 126 5.06 -16.94 0.85
CA LYS A 126 4.46 -18.17 1.39
C LYS A 126 3.31 -18.59 0.51
N PHE A 127 3.21 -19.90 0.29
CA PHE A 127 2.20 -20.51 -0.56
C PHE A 127 1.30 -21.44 0.25
N ASN A 128 0.06 -21.60 -0.14
CA ASN A 128 -0.88 -22.54 0.50
C ASN A 128 -0.48 -24.01 0.24
N LYS A 129 0.17 -24.29 -0.91
CA LYS A 129 0.72 -25.61 -1.28
C LYS A 129 2.17 -25.49 -1.77
N PRO A 130 2.98 -26.57 -1.69
CA PRO A 130 4.34 -26.57 -2.24
C PRO A 130 4.32 -26.32 -3.77
N LEU A 131 5.27 -25.52 -4.28
CA LEU A 131 5.32 -25.17 -5.70
C LEU A 131 5.46 -26.39 -6.66
N TYR A 132 6.06 -27.48 -6.20
CA TYR A 132 6.13 -28.73 -6.99
C TYR A 132 4.80 -29.51 -7.07
N LYS A 133 3.81 -29.14 -6.23
CA LYS A 133 2.46 -29.72 -6.23
C LYS A 133 1.43 -28.81 -6.92
N THR A 134 1.86 -27.70 -7.50
CA THR A 134 0.95 -26.83 -8.24
C THR A 134 0.57 -27.51 -9.56
N SER A 135 -0.68 -27.36 -9.97
CA SER A 135 -1.19 -27.82 -11.25
C SER A 135 -0.90 -26.81 -12.36
N LYS A 136 -1.11 -27.22 -13.60
CA LYS A 136 -0.98 -26.29 -14.74
C LYS A 136 -2.07 -25.22 -14.79
N ASP A 137 -3.20 -25.47 -14.12
CA ASP A 137 -4.35 -24.56 -14.10
C ASP A 137 -4.33 -23.59 -12.92
N ASP A 138 -3.41 -23.80 -11.97
CA ASP A 138 -3.26 -22.87 -10.83
C ASP A 138 -2.73 -21.52 -11.30
N ASN A 139 -3.20 -20.44 -10.67
CA ASN A 139 -2.63 -19.11 -10.80
C ASN A 139 -1.95 -18.65 -9.51
N LEU A 140 -1.11 -17.63 -9.61
CA LEU A 140 -0.35 -17.12 -8.47
C LEU A 140 -1.28 -16.52 -7.39
N LYS A 141 -2.38 -15.87 -7.81
CA LYS A 141 -3.37 -15.28 -6.90
C LYS A 141 -3.98 -16.34 -5.97
N GLU A 142 -4.26 -17.54 -6.47
CA GLU A 142 -4.87 -18.61 -5.68
C GLU A 142 -3.88 -19.28 -4.72
N ILE A 143 -2.63 -19.48 -5.15
CA ILE A 143 -1.66 -20.23 -4.36
C ILE A 143 -0.85 -19.35 -3.40
N LEU A 144 -0.76 -18.05 -3.64
CA LEU A 144 -0.01 -17.11 -2.81
C LEU A 144 -0.76 -16.83 -1.52
N LYS A 145 -0.15 -17.18 -0.38
CA LYS A 145 -0.69 -16.96 0.96
C LYS A 145 -0.22 -15.64 1.56
N SER A 146 1.04 -15.29 1.38
CA SER A 146 1.58 -14.01 1.87
C SER A 146 2.87 -13.63 1.15
N ILE A 147 3.10 -12.32 1.08
CA ILE A 147 4.39 -11.72 0.71
C ILE A 147 4.84 -10.86 1.88
N GLN A 148 6.09 -11.03 2.28
CA GLN A 148 6.75 -10.22 3.30
C GLN A 148 8.02 -9.62 2.69
N LEU A 149 8.21 -8.32 2.85
CA LEU A 149 9.44 -7.61 2.49
C LEU A 149 10.04 -7.02 3.77
N ASN A 150 11.36 -7.15 3.94
CA ASN A 150 12.08 -6.53 5.04
C ASN A 150 13.39 -5.99 4.47
N ASN A 151 13.55 -4.68 4.51
CA ASN A 151 14.75 -4.02 4.00
C ASN A 151 15.20 -2.94 4.98
N LYS A 152 16.50 -2.87 5.21
CA LYS A 152 17.09 -1.90 6.14
C LYS A 152 17.09 -0.49 5.58
N ALA A 153 17.40 -0.36 4.29
CA ALA A 153 17.46 0.94 3.63
C ALA A 153 17.09 0.79 2.15
N LEU A 154 16.19 1.65 1.69
CA LEU A 154 15.83 1.82 0.29
C LEU A 154 15.97 3.31 -0.06
N LEU A 155 16.65 3.60 -1.15
CA LEU A 155 16.78 4.93 -1.71
C LEU A 155 15.82 5.07 -2.87
N ILE A 156 15.00 6.09 -2.86
CA ILE A 156 14.00 6.35 -3.89
C ILE A 156 14.47 7.53 -4.74
N PHE A 157 14.55 7.29 -6.04
CA PHE A 157 14.94 8.28 -7.04
C PHE A 157 13.76 8.59 -7.94
N LYS A 158 13.65 9.83 -8.37
CA LYS A 158 12.78 10.26 -9.47
C LYS A 158 13.66 10.95 -10.51
N ASP A 159 13.56 10.50 -11.75
CA ASP A 159 14.36 11.03 -12.87
C ASP A 159 15.86 11.14 -12.54
N ASN A 160 16.43 10.09 -11.92
CA ASN A 160 17.80 9.98 -11.41
C ASN A 160 18.19 10.93 -10.25
N GLN A 161 17.25 11.64 -9.65
CA GLN A 161 17.50 12.43 -8.45
C GLN A 161 16.97 11.70 -7.23
N GLU A 162 17.80 11.54 -6.20
CA GLU A 162 17.33 11.02 -4.92
C GLU A 162 16.30 11.98 -4.34
N ILE A 163 15.14 11.42 -4.01
CA ILE A 163 14.02 12.17 -3.42
C ILE A 163 13.87 11.88 -1.94
N PHE A 164 13.97 10.62 -1.54
CA PHE A 164 13.92 10.24 -0.13
C PHE A 164 14.49 8.84 0.12
N LYS A 165 14.69 8.53 1.39
CA LYS A 165 15.16 7.26 1.89
C LYS A 165 14.11 6.63 2.81
N ILE A 166 13.89 5.34 2.65
CA ILE A 166 13.10 4.52 3.56
C ILE A 166 14.05 3.65 4.38
N ASN A 167 13.98 3.75 5.69
CA ASN A 167 14.72 2.87 6.60
C ASN A 167 13.76 1.90 7.28
N ASP A 168 14.28 0.72 7.63
CA ASP A 168 13.58 -0.31 8.41
C ASP A 168 12.20 -0.67 7.84
N LEU A 169 12.12 -0.81 6.50
CA LEU A 169 10.89 -1.25 5.86
C LEU A 169 10.53 -2.65 6.30
N ALA A 170 9.36 -2.81 6.90
CA ALA A 170 8.69 -4.08 7.14
C ALA A 170 7.29 -4.02 6.49
N PHE A 171 7.08 -4.85 5.48
CA PHE A 171 5.83 -4.92 4.74
C PHE A 171 5.35 -6.36 4.69
N LEU A 172 4.07 -6.59 4.97
CA LEU A 172 3.43 -7.90 4.89
C LEU A 172 2.03 -7.77 4.30
N ILE A 173 1.78 -8.49 3.23
CA ILE A 173 0.43 -8.81 2.76
C ILE A 173 0.17 -10.27 3.08
N ARG A 174 -0.96 -10.57 3.71
CA ARG A 174 -1.42 -11.93 3.98
C ARG A 174 -2.85 -12.10 3.50
N LYS A 175 -3.06 -13.14 2.72
CA LYS A 175 -4.37 -13.59 2.28
C LYS A 175 -4.87 -14.73 3.18
N GLN A 176 -6.14 -14.68 3.55
CA GLN A 176 -6.85 -15.74 4.24
C GLN A 176 -8.16 -16.00 3.47
N ASN A 177 -8.31 -17.19 2.95
CA ASN A 177 -9.56 -17.60 2.32
C ASN A 177 -10.40 -18.31 3.37
N LEU A 178 -11.59 -17.81 3.63
CA LEU A 178 -12.59 -18.39 4.52
C LEU A 178 -13.84 -18.69 3.69
N ALA A 179 -14.00 -19.95 3.28
CA ALA A 179 -15.14 -20.41 2.49
C ALA A 179 -15.40 -19.54 1.23
N SER A 180 -16.40 -18.67 1.24
CA SER A 180 -16.77 -17.77 0.15
C SER A 180 -16.20 -16.35 0.27
N GLU A 181 -15.29 -16.12 1.21
CA GLU A 181 -14.77 -14.77 1.50
C GLU A 181 -13.25 -14.74 1.40
N GLU A 182 -12.73 -13.68 0.82
CA GLU A 182 -11.30 -13.40 0.78
C GLU A 182 -10.96 -12.27 1.75
N ASN A 183 -10.13 -12.55 2.75
CA ASN A 183 -9.61 -11.56 3.67
C ASN A 183 -8.14 -11.27 3.35
N ILE A 184 -7.81 -10.00 3.15
CA ILE A 184 -6.44 -9.54 2.94
C ILE A 184 -6.04 -8.69 4.13
N SER A 185 -5.00 -9.09 4.87
CA SER A 185 -4.38 -8.28 5.91
C SER A 185 -3.13 -7.62 5.38
N LEU A 186 -2.99 -6.32 5.65
CA LEU A 186 -1.86 -5.47 5.29
C LEU A 186 -1.17 -5.00 6.56
N PHE A 187 0.15 -5.12 6.62
CA PHE A 187 1.00 -4.52 7.63
C PHE A 187 2.13 -3.77 6.95
N LEU A 188 2.34 -2.53 7.33
CA LEU A 188 3.44 -1.69 6.85
C LEU A 188 4.03 -0.93 8.03
N ASN A 189 5.33 -1.04 8.21
CA ASN A 189 6.10 -0.19 9.10
C ASN A 189 7.32 0.32 8.35
N MET A 190 7.56 1.62 8.40
CA MET A 190 8.72 2.23 7.76
C MET A 190 9.10 3.56 8.41
N ASN A 191 10.38 3.89 8.34
CA ASN A 191 10.92 5.19 8.66
C ASN A 191 11.30 5.90 7.36
N TYR A 192 10.77 7.08 7.17
CA TYR A 192 11.06 7.97 6.05
C TYR A 192 12.09 9.01 6.47
N TYR A 193 13.01 9.32 5.56
CA TYR A 193 13.95 10.43 5.71
C TYR A 193 14.16 11.12 4.35
N SER A 194 14.17 12.45 4.32
CA SER A 194 14.54 13.23 3.15
C SER A 194 15.38 14.43 3.56
N GLU A 195 16.48 14.67 2.84
CA GLU A 195 17.24 15.91 2.98
C GLU A 195 16.52 17.09 2.33
N LYS A 196 15.66 16.83 1.35
CA LYS A 196 14.87 17.83 0.63
C LYS A 196 13.45 17.83 1.20
N ASP A 197 12.90 19.01 1.47
CA ASP A 197 11.51 19.17 1.93
C ASP A 197 10.47 18.89 0.84
N ILE A 198 10.53 17.68 0.27
CA ILE A 198 9.62 17.27 -0.82
C ILE A 198 8.17 17.11 -0.31
N LEU A 199 8.03 16.62 0.92
CA LEU A 199 6.73 16.38 1.56
C LEU A 199 6.47 17.37 2.72
N ASN A 200 7.17 18.53 2.77
CA ASN A 200 7.11 19.51 3.87
C ASN A 200 7.48 18.92 5.25
N PHE A 201 8.17 17.78 5.30
CA PHE A 201 8.77 17.20 6.50
C PHE A 201 10.01 16.39 6.13
N LYS A 202 10.97 16.30 7.04
CA LYS A 202 12.25 15.60 6.83
C LYS A 202 12.22 14.16 7.31
N ASN A 203 11.55 13.91 8.41
CA ASN A 203 11.46 12.58 9.02
C ASN A 203 10.01 12.20 9.21
N ALA A 204 9.69 10.94 8.96
CA ALA A 204 8.41 10.38 9.34
C ALA A 204 8.54 8.90 9.69
N ASN A 205 7.66 8.45 10.58
CA ASN A 205 7.42 7.05 10.84
C ASN A 205 5.97 6.73 10.44
N LEU A 206 5.78 5.62 9.76
CA LEU A 206 4.47 5.12 9.36
C LEU A 206 4.31 3.68 9.84
N ASP A 207 3.24 3.42 10.61
CA ASP A 207 2.85 2.09 11.08
C ASP A 207 1.38 1.86 10.74
N ILE A 208 1.11 0.89 9.87
CA ILE A 208 -0.23 0.54 9.37
C ILE A 208 -0.51 -0.93 9.64
N ALA A 209 -1.68 -1.22 10.20
CA ALA A 209 -2.30 -2.52 10.23
C ALA A 209 -3.75 -2.38 9.77
N ALA A 210 -4.10 -3.03 8.66
CA ALA A 210 -5.43 -2.96 8.07
C ALA A 210 -5.86 -4.31 7.52
N SER A 211 -7.16 -4.51 7.40
CA SER A 211 -7.73 -5.67 6.74
C SER A 211 -8.84 -5.28 5.77
N LEU A 212 -8.91 -6.02 4.67
CA LEU A 212 -9.86 -5.87 3.58
C LEU A 212 -10.61 -7.19 3.44
N LYS A 213 -11.94 -7.13 3.39
CA LYS A 213 -12.79 -8.29 3.17
C LYS A 213 -13.50 -8.12 1.83
N PHE A 214 -13.36 -9.13 0.98
CA PHE A 214 -14.02 -9.19 -0.31
C PHE A 214 -15.03 -10.34 -0.32
N ALA A 215 -16.17 -10.15 -0.99
CA ALA A 215 -17.07 -11.22 -1.35
C ALA A 215 -16.96 -11.53 -2.84
N GLU A 216 -17.20 -12.77 -3.18
CA GLU A 216 -17.37 -13.18 -4.57
C GLU A 216 -18.74 -12.69 -5.07
N ASP A 217 -18.76 -11.88 -6.10
CA ASP A 217 -19.99 -11.44 -6.78
C ASP A 217 -19.95 -11.95 -8.22
N GLY A 218 -20.40 -13.19 -8.39
CA GLY A 218 -20.50 -13.82 -9.71
C GLY A 218 -19.16 -14.03 -10.43
N GLU A 219 -19.21 -14.24 -11.72
CA GLU A 219 -18.05 -14.56 -12.54
C GLU A 219 -16.96 -13.46 -12.50
N ASP A 220 -15.84 -13.73 -11.81
CA ASP A 220 -14.56 -13.01 -11.80
C ASP A 220 -14.48 -11.62 -11.12
N SER A 221 -15.51 -11.10 -10.45
CA SER A 221 -15.42 -9.83 -9.72
C SER A 221 -15.49 -10.02 -8.20
N ALA A 222 -14.47 -9.54 -7.50
CA ALA A 222 -14.49 -9.46 -6.05
C ALA A 222 -14.88 -8.04 -5.62
N ILE A 223 -15.99 -7.91 -4.86
CA ILE A 223 -16.44 -6.62 -4.34
C ILE A 223 -15.91 -6.45 -2.92
N LEU A 224 -15.25 -5.31 -2.66
CA LEU A 224 -14.84 -4.93 -1.32
C LEU A 224 -16.09 -4.73 -0.44
N GLN A 225 -16.22 -5.54 0.61
CA GLN A 225 -17.31 -5.44 1.56
C GLN A 225 -16.94 -4.66 2.82
N ASN A 226 -15.74 -4.92 3.36
CA ASN A 226 -15.30 -4.27 4.57
C ASN A 226 -13.85 -3.82 4.43
N PHE A 227 -13.57 -2.63 4.97
CA PHE A 227 -12.23 -2.11 5.20
C PHE A 227 -12.10 -1.79 6.68
N ASN A 228 -11.19 -2.43 7.36
CA ASN A 228 -10.93 -2.21 8.77
C ASN A 228 -9.49 -1.72 8.95
N ILE A 229 -9.32 -0.56 9.56
CA ILE A 229 -8.03 -0.01 9.98
C ILE A 229 -7.87 -0.32 11.47
N GLU A 230 -7.10 -1.35 11.79
CA GLU A 230 -6.79 -1.72 13.18
C GLU A 230 -5.88 -0.67 13.82
N ARG A 231 -4.92 -0.17 13.04
CA ARG A 231 -3.95 0.83 13.45
C ARG A 231 -3.39 1.55 12.25
N PHE A 232 -3.40 2.85 12.31
CA PHE A 232 -2.63 3.74 11.45
C PHE A 232 -1.98 4.79 12.35
N ILE A 233 -0.66 4.79 12.41
CA ILE A 233 0.12 5.77 13.15
C ILE A 233 1.08 6.42 12.18
N PHE A 234 0.96 7.72 12.01
CA PHE A 234 1.89 8.53 11.26
C PHE A 234 2.48 9.58 12.18
N THR A 235 3.80 9.66 12.27
CA THR A 235 4.51 10.69 13.05
C THR A 235 5.47 11.38 12.11
N CYS A 236 5.52 12.71 12.12
CA CYS A 236 6.46 13.47 11.31
C CYS A 236 7.21 14.52 12.15
N ASP A 237 8.50 14.68 11.84
CA ASP A 237 9.45 15.59 12.51
C ASP A 237 9.43 15.48 14.04
N ASN A 238 9.05 14.33 14.59
CA ASN A 238 8.96 13.96 16.02
C ASN A 238 7.99 14.79 16.86
N ASP A 239 7.20 15.68 16.28
CA ASP A 239 6.31 16.59 16.99
C ASP A 239 4.84 16.46 16.59
N SER A 240 4.58 15.91 15.43
CA SER A 240 3.25 15.82 14.84
C SER A 240 2.84 14.37 14.64
N LYS A 241 1.66 13.98 15.14
CA LYS A 241 1.21 12.59 15.10
C LYS A 241 -0.26 12.48 14.68
N VAL A 242 -0.52 11.52 13.83
CA VAL A 242 -1.87 11.08 13.42
C VAL A 242 -2.06 9.63 13.86
N ASN A 243 -3.07 9.39 14.69
CA ASN A 243 -3.59 8.06 14.94
C ASN A 243 -4.95 7.95 14.25
N LEU A 244 -5.17 6.83 13.56
CA LEU A 244 -6.44 6.52 12.90
C LEU A 244 -6.76 5.05 13.09
N ASN A 245 -8.00 4.77 13.46
CA ASN A 245 -8.56 3.41 13.47
C ASN A 245 -10.05 3.47 13.12
N GLY A 246 -10.64 2.32 12.81
CA GLY A 246 -12.06 2.22 12.52
C GLY A 246 -12.36 1.27 11.37
N ALA A 247 -13.62 1.20 10.99
CA ALA A 247 -14.07 0.30 9.96
C ALA A 247 -15.12 0.95 9.06
N LEU A 248 -15.09 0.58 7.78
CA LEU A 248 -16.07 0.96 6.77
C LEU A 248 -16.61 -0.30 6.11
N GLN A 249 -17.94 -0.34 5.94
CA GLN A 249 -18.65 -1.33 5.17
C GLN A 249 -19.08 -0.73 3.84
N PHE A 250 -18.84 -1.44 2.76
CA PHE A 250 -19.14 -1.00 1.41
C PHE A 250 -20.36 -1.78 0.87
N PHE A 251 -21.19 -1.10 0.12
CA PHE A 251 -22.39 -1.64 -0.50
C PHE A 251 -22.41 -1.28 -1.98
N ALA A 252 -22.98 -2.14 -2.81
CA ALA A 252 -23.25 -1.79 -4.18
C ALA A 252 -24.25 -0.62 -4.24
N ASN A 253 -23.90 0.46 -4.95
CA ASN A 253 -24.77 1.63 -5.20
C ASN A 253 -25.17 2.48 -3.98
N LYS A 254 -24.40 2.41 -2.87
CA LYS A 254 -24.60 3.28 -1.70
C LYS A 254 -23.28 3.86 -1.23
N LEU A 255 -23.35 4.93 -0.44
CA LEU A 255 -22.18 5.40 0.32
C LEU A 255 -21.72 4.31 1.30
N PRO A 256 -20.42 4.22 1.59
CA PRO A 256 -19.96 3.33 2.64
C PRO A 256 -20.59 3.71 3.98
N GLU A 257 -20.77 2.73 4.86
CA GLU A 257 -21.24 2.94 6.22
C GLU A 257 -20.15 2.58 7.21
N GLY A 258 -20.02 3.35 8.29
CA GLY A 258 -19.05 3.07 9.33
C GLY A 258 -18.43 4.32 9.93
N LYS A 259 -17.38 4.10 10.71
CA LYS A 259 -16.76 5.17 11.48
C LYS A 259 -15.25 5.04 11.53
N LEU A 260 -14.57 6.16 11.34
CA LEU A 260 -13.13 6.32 11.49
C LEU A 260 -12.83 7.28 12.64
N TYR A 261 -11.98 6.87 13.57
CA TYR A 261 -11.60 7.65 14.74
C TYR A 261 -10.20 8.24 14.53
N PHE A 262 -10.12 9.55 14.63
CA PHE A 262 -8.88 10.31 14.48
C PHE A 262 -8.43 10.88 15.82
N GLU A 263 -7.14 10.77 16.09
CA GLU A 263 -6.44 11.49 17.13
C GLU A 263 -5.22 12.18 16.51
N LEU A 264 -5.17 13.50 16.59
CA LEU A 264 -4.11 14.32 16.04
C LEU A 264 -3.36 15.00 17.18
N GLU A 265 -2.04 14.92 17.19
CA GLU A 265 -1.17 15.72 18.06
C GLU A 265 -0.47 16.76 17.19
N ASN A 266 -0.46 18.03 17.62
CA ASN A 266 0.02 19.16 16.84
C ASN A 266 -0.66 19.27 15.46
N TYR A 267 -2.02 19.25 15.47
CA TYR A 267 -2.82 19.12 14.24
C TYR A 267 -2.59 20.26 13.24
N ASN A 268 -2.27 21.49 13.70
CA ASN A 268 -1.98 22.61 12.82
C ASN A 268 -0.76 22.32 11.93
N SER A 269 0.31 21.79 12.53
CA SER A 269 1.51 21.37 11.82
C SER A 269 1.20 20.24 10.82
N ILE A 270 0.37 19.26 11.21
CA ILE A 270 -0.05 18.16 10.34
C ILE A 270 -0.79 18.69 9.11
N VAL A 271 -1.77 19.57 9.29
CA VAL A 271 -2.52 20.16 8.18
C VAL A 271 -1.59 20.95 7.26
N ASP A 272 -0.66 21.71 7.80
CA ASP A 272 0.27 22.50 6.99
C ASP A 272 1.27 21.64 6.22
N LYS A 273 1.72 20.52 6.80
CA LYS A 273 2.71 19.61 6.21
C LYS A 273 2.10 18.63 5.20
N LEU A 274 0.94 18.05 5.52
CA LEU A 274 0.36 16.98 4.71
C LEU A 274 -0.54 17.48 3.57
N LEU A 275 -1.16 18.64 3.74
CA LEU A 275 -2.07 19.14 2.71
C LEU A 275 -1.34 20.04 1.71
N PRO A 276 -1.40 19.70 0.40
CA PRO A 276 -0.87 20.57 -0.63
C PRO A 276 -1.57 21.95 -0.63
N ASN A 277 -0.88 22.98 -1.09
CA ASN A 277 -1.41 24.36 -1.09
C ASN A 277 -2.54 24.58 -2.12
N ASN A 278 -2.75 23.65 -3.05
CA ASN A 278 -3.69 23.71 -4.17
C ASN A 278 -4.91 22.80 -4.01
N ILE A 279 -5.30 22.43 -2.78
CA ILE A 279 -6.51 21.66 -2.54
C ILE A 279 -7.75 22.55 -2.71
N ILE A 280 -8.86 21.94 -3.15
CA ILE A 280 -10.18 22.56 -3.33
C ILE A 280 -10.64 23.30 -2.06
N PHE A 281 -10.33 22.75 -0.88
CA PHE A 281 -10.57 23.40 0.41
C PHE A 281 -9.28 24.04 0.93
N SER A 282 -9.30 25.33 1.21
CA SER A 282 -8.13 25.98 1.82
C SER A 282 -7.77 25.28 3.14
N LYS A 283 -6.47 25.21 3.47
CA LYS A 283 -6.01 24.69 4.77
C LYS A 283 -6.75 25.32 5.95
N LYS A 284 -7.13 26.61 5.82
CA LYS A 284 -7.91 27.35 6.81
C LYS A 284 -9.29 26.73 7.02
N ILE A 285 -9.99 26.33 5.93
CA ILE A 285 -11.31 25.68 6.02
C ILE A 285 -11.19 24.33 6.73
N ILE A 286 -10.19 23.53 6.37
CA ILE A 286 -9.96 22.21 6.99
C ILE A 286 -9.65 22.35 8.48
N LYS A 287 -8.75 23.29 8.85
CA LYS A 287 -8.47 23.60 10.24
C LYS A 287 -9.73 24.04 11.00
N THR A 288 -10.58 24.86 10.38
CA THR A 288 -11.84 25.32 10.96
C THR A 288 -12.83 24.18 11.16
N ILE A 289 -12.97 23.27 10.20
CA ILE A 289 -13.85 22.10 10.32
C ILE A 289 -13.39 21.21 11.47
N ILE A 290 -12.09 20.87 11.52
CA ILE A 290 -11.52 20.06 12.60
C ILE A 290 -11.75 20.73 13.96
N ALA A 291 -11.45 22.01 14.08
CA ALA A 291 -11.63 22.75 15.33
C ALA A 291 -13.10 22.81 15.79
N LYS A 292 -14.05 23.00 14.86
CA LYS A 292 -15.49 22.92 15.18
C LYS A 292 -15.93 21.51 15.60
N ALA A 293 -15.38 20.48 14.96
CA ALA A 293 -15.67 19.09 15.32
C ALA A 293 -15.21 18.77 16.75
N ILE A 294 -14.02 19.27 17.14
CA ILE A 294 -13.46 19.11 18.48
C ILE A 294 -14.29 19.84 19.52
N ASN A 295 -14.64 21.11 19.29
CA ASN A 295 -15.33 21.97 20.27
C ASN A 295 -16.75 21.47 20.61
N LYS A 296 -17.40 20.75 19.68
CA LYS A 296 -18.69 20.13 19.96
C LYS A 296 -18.57 18.79 20.69
N ALA A 297 -17.41 18.13 20.62
CA ALA A 297 -17.14 16.88 21.34
C ALA A 297 -16.71 17.11 22.80
N SER A 298 -16.20 18.31 23.15
CA SER A 298 -15.93 18.72 24.52
C SER A 298 -17.14 19.50 25.03
N ASP A 299 -17.82 18.99 26.06
CA ASP A 299 -18.93 19.69 26.78
C ASP A 299 -18.49 21.02 27.43
N GLU A 300 -17.23 21.39 27.35
CA GLU A 300 -16.70 22.70 27.69
C GLU A 300 -16.95 23.69 26.55
N GLN A 301 -17.97 24.50 26.69
CA GLN A 301 -18.22 25.65 25.83
C GLN A 301 -17.02 26.59 25.88
N LEU A 302 -16.06 26.40 25.02
CA LEU A 302 -15.11 27.43 24.66
C LEU A 302 -15.90 28.52 23.92
N ASN A 303 -16.25 29.61 24.62
CA ASN A 303 -16.80 30.84 24.03
C ASN A 303 -15.73 31.42 23.10
N ILE A 304 -15.72 30.98 21.85
CA ILE A 304 -14.84 31.53 20.83
C ILE A 304 -15.55 32.76 20.27
N ASP A 305 -15.07 33.94 20.69
CA ASP A 305 -15.45 35.21 20.07
C ASP A 305 -15.11 35.13 18.56
N GLN A 306 -16.10 35.38 17.68
CA GLN A 306 -15.94 35.24 16.23
C GLN A 306 -14.77 36.06 15.65
N ASN A 307 -14.30 37.06 16.37
CA ASN A 307 -13.18 37.91 15.97
C ASN A 307 -11.79 37.34 16.35
N ASP A 308 -11.70 36.32 17.20
CA ASP A 308 -10.43 35.76 17.71
C ASP A 308 -10.23 34.29 17.36
N VAL A 309 -10.86 33.88 16.27
CA VAL A 309 -10.82 32.49 15.72
C VAL A 309 -9.37 32.02 15.52
N ASN A 310 -8.45 32.94 15.20
CA ASN A 310 -7.06 32.57 14.91
C ASN A 310 -6.25 32.30 16.20
N SER A 311 -6.53 32.92 17.33
CA SER A 311 -5.76 32.73 18.57
C SER A 311 -6.20 31.49 19.35
N ALA A 312 -7.48 31.14 19.32
CA ALA A 312 -8.02 29.96 19.97
C ALA A 312 -7.55 28.65 19.28
N TYR A 313 -7.32 28.68 17.96
CA TYR A 313 -6.87 27.50 17.21
C TYR A 313 -5.38 27.20 17.38
N ASN A 314 -4.56 28.15 17.71
CA ASN A 314 -3.12 27.95 17.86
C ASN A 314 -2.73 27.21 19.16
N ASN A 315 -3.65 27.07 20.11
CA ASN A 315 -3.37 26.46 21.42
C ASN A 315 -3.87 25.02 21.58
N ILE A 316 -4.54 24.45 20.55
CA ILE A 316 -4.99 23.06 20.63
C ILE A 316 -3.85 22.12 20.23
N GLU A 317 -3.19 21.53 21.21
CA GLU A 317 -2.12 20.56 20.97
C GLU A 317 -2.66 19.18 20.49
N LYS A 318 -3.85 18.80 20.95
CA LYS A 318 -4.46 17.49 20.64
C LYS A 318 -5.89 17.64 20.16
N ALA A 319 -6.21 16.93 19.09
CA ALA A 319 -7.54 16.89 18.51
C ALA A 319 -8.04 15.45 18.43
N LYS A 320 -9.25 15.18 18.91
CA LYS A 320 -9.93 13.90 18.74
C LYS A 320 -11.28 14.13 18.09
N PHE A 321 -11.55 13.43 17.01
CA PHE A 321 -12.84 13.48 16.31
C PHE A 321 -13.06 12.17 15.54
N ASP A 322 -14.28 11.95 15.14
CA ASP A 322 -14.64 10.84 14.27
C ASP A 322 -15.18 11.35 12.93
N ILE A 323 -15.03 10.53 11.91
CA ILE A 323 -15.70 10.69 10.62
C ILE A 323 -16.66 9.52 10.49
N GLU A 324 -17.95 9.83 10.44
CA GLU A 324 -19.04 8.86 10.30
C GLU A 324 -19.59 8.91 8.87
N PHE A 325 -19.62 7.77 8.25
CA PHE A 325 -20.20 7.55 6.92
C PHE A 325 -21.54 6.85 7.09
N SER A 326 -22.57 7.37 6.46
CA SER A 326 -23.93 6.80 6.50
C SER A 326 -24.68 7.10 5.20
N ASP A 327 -25.85 6.52 5.05
CA ASP A 327 -26.79 6.83 3.97
C ASP A 327 -27.23 8.31 3.94
N LYS A 328 -27.13 9.00 5.10
CA LYS A 328 -27.44 10.43 5.25
C LYS A 328 -26.28 11.36 4.92
N GLY A 329 -25.12 10.82 4.62
CA GLY A 329 -23.92 11.59 4.25
C GLY A 329 -22.73 11.33 5.14
N ILE A 330 -21.81 12.28 5.15
CA ILE A 330 -20.54 12.21 5.88
C ILE A 330 -20.57 13.25 6.99
N ASN A 331 -20.39 12.78 8.23
CA ASN A 331 -20.29 13.64 9.40
C ASN A 331 -18.85 13.67 9.92
N ILE A 332 -18.33 14.84 10.25
CA ILE A 332 -17.07 15.02 10.97
C ILE A 332 -17.40 15.50 12.36
N GLY A 333 -17.28 14.65 13.36
CA GLY A 333 -17.87 14.88 14.67
C GLY A 333 -19.36 15.14 14.54
N SER A 334 -19.84 16.31 14.94
CA SER A 334 -21.26 16.71 14.82
C SER A 334 -21.58 17.55 13.57
N ILE A 335 -20.64 17.69 12.62
CA ILE A 335 -20.80 18.51 11.42
C ILE A 335 -21.14 17.62 10.24
N ASN A 336 -22.33 17.79 9.66
CA ASN A 336 -22.68 17.15 8.41
C ASN A 336 -22.07 17.92 7.23
N LEU A 337 -21.22 17.26 6.43
CA LEU A 337 -20.53 17.90 5.28
C LEU A 337 -21.50 18.30 4.17
N LEU A 338 -22.64 17.60 4.00
CA LEU A 338 -23.64 17.95 3.00
C LEU A 338 -24.43 19.21 3.37
N GLU A 339 -24.49 19.53 4.67
CA GLU A 339 -25.17 20.74 5.18
C GLU A 339 -24.26 21.97 5.20
N LEU A 340 -22.94 21.78 5.00
CA LEU A 340 -22.00 22.89 4.81
C LEU A 340 -22.34 23.57 3.48
N LYS A 341 -23.26 24.55 3.52
CA LYS A 341 -23.39 25.54 2.43
C LYS A 341 -22.05 26.23 2.32
N LEU A 342 -21.26 25.86 1.32
CA LEU A 342 -20.11 26.62 0.87
C LEU A 342 -20.68 28.00 0.56
N GLY A 343 -20.29 29.01 1.37
CA GLY A 343 -20.88 30.34 1.31
C GLY A 343 -20.92 30.82 -0.13
N GLU A 344 -22.14 31.11 -0.61
CA GLU A 344 -22.32 31.85 -1.84
C GLU A 344 -21.50 33.13 -1.71
N HIS A 345 -20.46 33.27 -2.53
CA HIS A 345 -19.84 34.55 -2.77
C HIS A 345 -20.97 35.48 -3.21
N LYS A 346 -21.49 36.30 -2.30
CA LYS A 346 -22.19 37.52 -2.69
C LYS A 346 -21.13 38.37 -3.39
N GLU A 347 -21.12 38.34 -4.71
CA GLU A 347 -20.57 39.43 -5.51
C GLU A 347 -21.31 40.67 -5.03
N ASP A 348 -20.63 41.54 -4.30
CA ASP A 348 -21.06 42.91 -4.04
C ASP A 348 -21.14 43.61 -5.40
N GLN A 349 -22.30 43.56 -6.01
CA GLN A 349 -22.70 44.47 -7.10
C GLN A 349 -22.91 45.84 -6.45
N ASN A 350 -21.81 46.51 -6.13
CA ASN A 350 -21.82 47.96 -5.99
C ASN A 350 -21.87 48.57 -7.43
N THR A 351 -23.05 48.61 -7.96
CA THR A 351 -23.37 49.52 -9.06
C THR A 351 -23.29 50.93 -8.50
N GLU A 352 -22.19 51.60 -8.77
CA GLU A 352 -22.10 53.06 -8.69
C GLU A 352 -23.15 53.66 -9.62
N ASN A 353 -24.26 54.05 -9.06
CA ASN A 353 -25.13 55.07 -9.64
C ASN A 353 -24.41 56.42 -9.51
N ASN A 354 -23.84 56.87 -10.58
CA ASN A 354 -23.37 58.26 -10.71
C ASN A 354 -24.40 59.03 -11.57
N PRO A 355 -25.20 59.92 -11.02
CA PRO A 355 -26.03 60.81 -11.79
C PRO A 355 -25.26 62.10 -12.07
N ASN A 356 -24.82 62.26 -13.32
CA ASN A 356 -24.81 63.58 -14.00
C ASN A 356 -24.23 63.42 -15.41
#